data_c923892f8d7288983e2c8c877317d8d4
#
_entry.id   c923892f8d7288983e2c8c877317d8d4
#
_cell.length_a   1.000
_cell.length_b   1.000
_cell.length_c   1.000
_cell.angle_alpha   90.00
_cell.angle_beta   90.00
_cell.angle_gamma   90.00
#
_symmetry.space_group_name_H-M   'P 1'
#
loop_
_entity.id
_entity.type
_entity.pdbx_description
1 polymer ?
#
loop_
_entity_poly.entity_id
_entity_poly.type
_entity_poly.pdbx_seq_one_letter_code
_entity_poly.pdbx_strand_id
1 'polypeptide(L)'
;MDHHTVAEIAIAGSCLDVLGSLYLAYDLLGGPHGPLRLLTRAVTYSILFGLGYGLGLGVLFGVASGLALGVTIAIELNRTSKRQDHYSLPWEALFSAIRAVAFSAALYPKVGLRFALLYAVLLTGGQISAYLRGVRPSLRITASRGPRFKSVLFWSTVLRTVGYIAAALICSAVVRHVEHPWLFATRLGVVTGLVTGVGMAFSPHIEYYADNIPQRRMGVFGVALMFCGFALQSLQYWLAVFDIRVT
;
A
#
# COMPACT_ATOMS: atom_id res chain seq x y z
N MET A 1 20.03 10.36 19.41
CA MET A 1 19.07 9.94 18.38
C MET A 1 19.86 9.63 17.13
N ASP A 2 19.61 8.49 16.47
CA ASP A 2 20.38 8.05 15.31
C ASP A 2 20.04 8.90 14.06
N HIS A 3 21.04 9.18 13.22
CA HIS A 3 20.86 9.89 11.93
C HIS A 3 19.81 9.23 11.03
N HIS A 4 19.73 7.91 11.03
CA HIS A 4 18.71 7.17 10.29
C HIS A 4 17.30 7.50 10.77
N THR A 5 17.08 7.55 12.06
CA THR A 5 15.77 7.89 12.65
C THR A 5 15.34 9.31 12.29
N VAL A 6 16.29 10.28 12.31
CA VAL A 6 15.99 11.67 11.89
C VAL A 6 15.60 11.72 10.40
N ALA A 7 16.32 11.00 9.55
CA ALA A 7 16.01 10.92 8.13
C ALA A 7 14.66 10.27 7.86
N GLU A 8 14.31 9.19 8.57
CA GLU A 8 13.01 8.53 8.45
C GLU A 8 11.86 9.46 8.86
N ILE A 9 12.02 10.23 9.94
CA ILE A 9 11.04 11.23 10.38
C ILE A 9 10.89 12.33 9.33
N ALA A 10 11.98 12.82 8.76
CA ALA A 10 11.94 13.84 7.71
C ALA A 10 11.25 13.34 6.44
N ILE A 11 11.49 12.09 6.04
CA ILE A 11 10.80 11.45 4.92
C ILE A 11 9.30 11.31 5.20
N ALA A 12 8.92 10.87 6.41
CA ALA A 12 7.52 10.80 6.82
C ALA A 12 6.86 12.18 6.77
N GLY A 13 7.55 13.24 7.24
CA GLY A 13 7.10 14.61 7.12
C GLY A 13 6.89 15.04 5.68
N SER A 14 7.83 14.74 4.78
CA SER A 14 7.68 15.04 3.34
C SER A 14 6.48 14.32 2.70
N CYS A 15 6.22 13.08 3.11
CA CYS A 15 5.03 12.35 2.66
C CYS A 15 3.73 13.03 3.11
N LEU A 16 3.69 13.53 4.34
CA LEU A 16 2.52 14.26 4.86
C LEU A 16 2.31 15.59 4.12
N ASP A 17 3.39 16.31 3.79
CA ASP A 17 3.31 17.56 3.02
C ASP A 17 2.75 17.33 1.60
N VAL A 18 3.26 16.31 0.91
CA VAL A 18 2.76 15.93 -0.42
C VAL A 18 1.28 15.55 -0.34
N LEU A 19 0.90 14.74 0.64
CA LEU A 19 -0.48 14.31 0.83
C LEU A 19 -1.39 15.48 1.19
N GLY A 20 -0.96 16.35 2.09
CA GLY A 20 -1.68 17.54 2.51
C GLY A 20 -1.90 18.52 1.35
N SER A 21 -0.85 18.78 0.57
CA SER A 21 -0.92 19.63 -0.64
C SER A 21 -1.88 19.06 -1.68
N LEU A 22 -1.86 17.74 -1.89
CA LEU A 22 -2.79 17.08 -2.80
C LEU A 22 -4.24 17.14 -2.33
N TYR A 23 -4.50 17.00 -1.03
CA TYR A 23 -5.86 17.10 -0.49
C TYR A 23 -6.38 18.53 -0.61
N LEU A 24 -5.55 19.53 -0.35
CA LEU A 24 -5.90 20.92 -0.55
C LEU A 24 -6.21 21.23 -2.02
N ALA A 25 -5.32 20.81 -2.93
CA ALA A 25 -5.51 20.99 -4.37
C ALA A 25 -6.73 20.20 -4.89
N TYR A 26 -6.96 18.99 -4.39
CA TYR A 26 -8.14 18.19 -4.71
C TYR A 26 -9.42 18.91 -4.35
N ASP A 27 -9.48 19.49 -3.16
CA ASP A 27 -10.65 20.28 -2.69
C ASP A 27 -10.90 21.52 -3.56
N LEU A 28 -9.83 22.25 -3.87
CA LEU A 28 -9.91 23.47 -4.69
C LEU A 28 -10.28 23.21 -6.16
N LEU A 29 -9.91 22.05 -6.72
CA LEU A 29 -10.09 21.70 -8.13
C LEU A 29 -11.30 20.82 -8.42
N GLY A 30 -12.30 20.80 -7.56
CA GLY A 30 -13.58 20.15 -7.81
C GLY A 30 -13.75 18.75 -7.18
N GLY A 31 -12.89 18.38 -6.26
CA GLY A 31 -13.05 17.20 -5.41
C GLY A 31 -13.26 15.88 -6.19
N PRO A 32 -14.34 15.13 -5.88
CA PRO A 32 -14.64 13.83 -6.51
C PRO A 32 -14.83 13.88 -8.02
N HIS A 33 -15.15 15.04 -8.56
CA HIS A 33 -15.37 15.26 -9.99
C HIS A 33 -14.19 15.94 -10.67
N GLY A 34 -13.19 16.35 -9.91
CA GLY A 34 -12.00 17.06 -10.39
C GLY A 34 -10.94 16.19 -11.08
N PRO A 35 -10.01 16.83 -11.82
CA PRO A 35 -8.97 16.12 -12.56
C PRO A 35 -7.95 15.42 -11.66
N LEU A 36 -7.78 15.86 -10.41
CA LEU A 36 -6.80 15.30 -9.48
C LEU A 36 -7.26 14.03 -8.76
N ARG A 37 -8.52 13.59 -8.96
CA ARG A 37 -9.08 12.40 -8.26
C ARG A 37 -8.18 11.16 -8.37
N LEU A 38 -7.73 10.84 -9.58
CA LEU A 38 -6.87 9.67 -9.81
C LEU A 38 -5.51 9.82 -9.13
N LEU A 39 -4.90 10.99 -9.28
CA LEU A 39 -3.59 11.27 -8.70
C LEU A 39 -3.63 11.22 -7.16
N THR A 40 -4.62 11.89 -6.55
CA THR A 40 -4.78 11.90 -5.08
C THR A 40 -4.96 10.49 -4.55
N ARG A 41 -5.78 9.66 -5.20
CA ARG A 41 -5.93 8.25 -4.85
C ARG A 41 -4.60 7.49 -4.97
N ALA A 42 -3.91 7.63 -6.11
CA ALA A 42 -2.65 6.95 -6.34
C ALA A 42 -1.63 7.29 -5.24
N VAL A 43 -1.46 8.58 -4.92
CA VAL A 43 -0.52 9.03 -3.88
C VAL A 43 -0.96 8.57 -2.49
N THR A 44 -2.25 8.70 -2.14
CA THR A 44 -2.76 8.24 -0.84
C THR A 44 -2.48 6.75 -0.62
N TYR A 45 -2.81 5.92 -1.59
CA TYR A 45 -2.56 4.48 -1.48
C TYR A 45 -1.07 4.13 -1.57
N SER A 46 -0.29 4.86 -2.36
CA SER A 46 1.17 4.67 -2.40
C SER A 46 1.81 4.94 -1.04
N ILE A 47 1.42 6.03 -0.37
CA ILE A 47 1.92 6.37 0.97
C ILE A 47 1.44 5.33 1.99
N LEU A 48 0.16 4.98 1.99
CA LEU A 48 -0.41 4.01 2.93
C LEU A 48 0.31 2.66 2.87
N PHE A 49 0.42 2.09 1.67
CA PHE A 49 1.09 0.81 1.47
C PHE A 49 2.61 0.93 1.58
N GLY A 50 3.18 2.03 1.08
CA GLY A 50 4.61 2.30 1.15
C GLY A 50 5.12 2.36 2.57
N LEU A 51 4.45 3.09 3.45
CA LEU A 51 4.78 3.14 4.87
C LEU A 51 4.59 1.79 5.55
N GLY A 52 3.46 1.12 5.33
CA GLY A 52 3.20 -0.18 5.93
C GLY A 52 4.24 -1.23 5.56
N TYR A 53 4.61 -1.32 4.30
CA TYR A 53 5.64 -2.25 3.85
C TYR A 53 7.05 -1.78 4.18
N GLY A 54 7.32 -0.48 4.14
CA GLY A 54 8.61 0.10 4.48
C GLY A 54 9.02 -0.23 5.90
N LEU A 55 8.11 -0.03 6.85
CA LEU A 55 8.32 -0.34 8.26
C LEU A 55 8.50 -1.85 8.51
N GLY A 56 7.75 -2.70 7.79
CA GLY A 56 7.80 -4.16 8.01
C GLY A 56 8.92 -4.90 7.28
N LEU A 57 9.24 -4.48 6.05
CA LEU A 57 10.13 -5.22 5.13
C LEU A 57 11.32 -4.41 4.61
N GLY A 58 11.35 -3.10 4.90
CA GLY A 58 12.41 -2.17 4.53
C GLY A 58 12.02 -1.23 3.39
N VAL A 59 12.76 -0.13 3.28
CA VAL A 59 12.44 1.03 2.43
C VAL A 59 12.26 0.65 0.95
N LEU A 60 13.17 -0.14 0.40
CA LEU A 60 13.09 -0.58 -1.01
C LEU A 60 11.77 -1.31 -1.30
N PHE A 61 11.37 -2.21 -0.38
CA PHE A 61 10.11 -2.94 -0.50
C PHE A 61 8.91 -1.99 -0.36
N GLY A 62 8.98 -1.04 0.58
CA GLY A 62 7.96 -0.01 0.76
C GLY A 62 7.75 0.83 -0.49
N VAL A 63 8.80 1.37 -1.07
CA VAL A 63 8.73 2.22 -2.26
C VAL A 63 8.18 1.43 -3.47
N ALA A 64 8.77 0.28 -3.79
CA ALA A 64 8.36 -0.52 -4.95
C ALA A 64 6.90 -0.99 -4.83
N SER A 65 6.54 -1.56 -3.68
CA SER A 65 5.19 -2.09 -3.44
C SER A 65 4.16 -0.99 -3.26
N GLY A 66 4.52 0.10 -2.58
CA GLY A 66 3.67 1.26 -2.38
C GLY A 66 3.26 1.88 -3.71
N LEU A 67 4.21 2.16 -4.59
CA LEU A 67 3.93 2.71 -5.92
C LEU A 67 3.09 1.75 -6.77
N ALA A 68 3.46 0.47 -6.83
CA ALA A 68 2.73 -0.51 -7.63
C ALA A 68 1.28 -0.69 -7.16
N LEU A 69 1.06 -0.81 -5.85
CA LEU A 69 -0.27 -0.93 -5.26
C LEU A 69 -1.05 0.38 -5.38
N GLY A 70 -0.43 1.51 -5.04
CA GLY A 70 -1.09 2.81 -5.09
C GLY A 70 -1.64 3.13 -6.47
N VAL A 71 -0.81 3.00 -7.50
CA VAL A 71 -1.21 3.27 -8.88
C VAL A 71 -2.26 2.27 -9.37
N THR A 72 -2.03 0.95 -9.17
CA THR A 72 -2.96 -0.07 -9.67
C THR A 72 -4.31 -0.01 -8.97
N ILE A 73 -4.36 0.21 -7.65
CA ILE A 73 -5.60 0.36 -6.89
C ILE A 73 -6.35 1.63 -7.32
N ALA A 74 -5.65 2.75 -7.50
CA ALA A 74 -6.28 3.99 -7.93
C ALA A 74 -6.94 3.86 -9.31
N ILE A 75 -6.27 3.20 -10.27
CA ILE A 75 -6.82 2.94 -11.60
C ILE A 75 -8.00 1.97 -11.50
N GLU A 76 -7.89 0.90 -10.72
CA GLU A 76 -8.95 -0.08 -10.48
C GLU A 76 -10.21 0.59 -9.92
N LEU A 77 -10.08 1.40 -8.87
CA LEU A 77 -11.18 2.14 -8.25
C LEU A 77 -11.79 3.18 -9.19
N ASN A 78 -10.97 3.88 -9.97
CA ASN A 78 -11.48 4.86 -10.93
C ASN A 78 -12.28 4.21 -12.06
N ARG A 79 -11.90 3.01 -12.49
CA ARG A 79 -12.62 2.24 -13.51
C ARG A 79 -13.93 1.67 -12.99
N THR A 80 -13.92 1.08 -11.80
CA THR A 80 -15.11 0.51 -11.18
C THR A 80 -16.16 1.55 -10.82
N SER A 81 -15.75 2.79 -10.49
CA SER A 81 -16.67 3.89 -10.21
C SER A 81 -17.35 4.46 -11.44
N LYS A 82 -16.74 4.36 -12.62
CA LYS A 82 -17.27 4.92 -13.87
C LYS A 82 -18.16 3.98 -14.66
N ARG A 83 -18.01 2.66 -14.53
CA ARG A 83 -18.84 1.66 -15.22
C ARG A 83 -18.90 0.38 -14.38
N GLN A 84 -20.09 -0.01 -14.02
CA GLN A 84 -20.36 -1.16 -13.15
C GLN A 84 -19.95 -2.53 -13.72
N ASP A 85 -19.52 -2.66 -15.00
CA ASP A 85 -19.61 -3.95 -15.65
C ASP A 85 -18.35 -4.60 -16.24
N HIS A 86 -17.20 -3.93 -16.35
CA HIS A 86 -16.12 -4.60 -17.11
C HIS A 86 -14.72 -4.45 -16.51
N TYR A 87 -14.52 -5.03 -15.33
CA TYR A 87 -13.18 -5.43 -14.92
C TYR A 87 -12.86 -6.79 -15.55
N SER A 88 -12.18 -6.74 -16.69
CA SER A 88 -11.90 -7.94 -17.49
C SER A 88 -10.65 -8.68 -17.02
N LEU A 89 -10.59 -9.98 -17.30
CA LEU A 89 -9.42 -10.82 -16.99
C LEU A 89 -8.06 -10.23 -17.44
N PRO A 90 -7.92 -9.58 -18.63
CA PRO A 90 -6.67 -8.95 -19.03
C PRO A 90 -6.21 -7.86 -18.07
N TRP A 91 -7.12 -7.06 -17.52
CA TRP A 91 -6.77 -6.02 -16.55
C TRP A 91 -6.36 -6.60 -15.20
N GLU A 92 -7.06 -7.63 -14.73
CA GLU A 92 -6.67 -8.36 -13.52
C GLU A 92 -5.26 -8.94 -13.68
N ALA A 93 -5.00 -9.61 -14.81
CA ALA A 93 -3.70 -10.18 -15.10
C ALA A 93 -2.60 -9.12 -15.14
N LEU A 94 -2.85 -7.99 -15.81
CA LEU A 94 -1.89 -6.88 -15.90
C LEU A 94 -1.57 -6.29 -14.52
N PHE A 95 -2.59 -5.96 -13.73
CA PHE A 95 -2.36 -5.36 -12.40
C PHE A 95 -1.74 -6.35 -11.42
N SER A 96 -2.14 -7.61 -11.49
CA SER A 96 -1.52 -8.68 -10.70
C SER A 96 -0.04 -8.85 -11.06
N ALA A 97 0.30 -8.83 -12.34
CA ALA A 97 1.67 -8.90 -12.81
C ALA A 97 2.51 -7.69 -12.35
N ILE A 98 1.98 -6.46 -12.49
CA ILE A 98 2.67 -5.25 -12.01
C ILE A 98 2.97 -5.33 -10.52
N ARG A 99 1.99 -5.71 -9.71
CA ARG A 99 2.15 -5.87 -8.25
C ARG A 99 3.17 -6.96 -7.93
N ALA A 100 3.05 -8.13 -8.56
CA ALA A 100 3.93 -9.27 -8.33
C ALA A 100 5.38 -8.96 -8.74
N VAL A 101 5.58 -8.29 -9.87
CA VAL A 101 6.92 -7.87 -10.32
C VAL A 101 7.53 -6.87 -9.35
N ALA A 102 6.78 -5.87 -8.88
CA ALA A 102 7.27 -4.90 -7.91
C ALA A 102 7.69 -5.54 -6.59
N PHE A 103 6.86 -6.45 -6.05
CA PHE A 103 7.18 -7.23 -4.84
C PHE A 103 8.45 -8.06 -5.04
N SER A 104 8.55 -8.74 -6.17
CA SER A 104 9.68 -9.63 -6.48
C SER A 104 10.97 -8.86 -6.74
N ALA A 105 10.88 -7.72 -7.44
CA ALA A 105 12.03 -6.84 -7.65
C ALA A 105 12.58 -6.29 -6.33
N ALA A 106 11.70 -5.96 -5.38
CA ALA A 106 12.11 -5.51 -4.04
C ALA A 106 12.77 -6.63 -3.21
N LEU A 107 12.42 -7.88 -3.46
CA LEU A 107 13.04 -9.04 -2.81
C LEU A 107 14.36 -9.48 -3.48
N TYR A 108 14.52 -9.20 -4.77
CA TYR A 108 15.67 -9.66 -5.55
C TYR A 108 17.03 -9.46 -4.88
N PRO A 109 17.36 -8.30 -4.27
CA PRO A 109 18.66 -8.09 -3.63
C PRO A 109 18.93 -9.04 -2.46
N LYS A 110 17.89 -9.57 -1.82
CA LYS A 110 17.99 -10.44 -0.64
C LYS A 110 17.95 -11.92 -0.97
N VAL A 111 17.19 -12.32 -1.99
CA VAL A 111 16.90 -13.74 -2.26
C VAL A 111 17.27 -14.21 -3.67
N GLY A 112 17.75 -13.30 -4.52
CA GLY A 112 18.22 -13.59 -5.87
C GLY A 112 17.11 -13.74 -6.91
N LEU A 113 17.53 -13.78 -8.19
CA LEU A 113 16.62 -13.71 -9.34
C LEU A 113 15.66 -14.91 -9.43
N ARG A 114 16.15 -16.12 -9.17
CA ARG A 114 15.32 -17.34 -9.29
C ARG A 114 14.14 -17.31 -8.32
N PHE A 115 14.39 -16.91 -7.08
CA PHE A 115 13.33 -16.75 -6.08
C PHE A 115 12.35 -15.65 -6.51
N ALA A 116 12.88 -14.50 -6.90
CA ALA A 116 12.06 -13.35 -7.31
C ALA A 116 11.12 -13.69 -8.47
N LEU A 117 11.61 -14.35 -9.51
CA LEU A 117 10.81 -14.78 -10.65
C LEU A 117 9.74 -15.80 -10.26
N LEU A 118 10.11 -16.85 -9.51
CA LEU A 118 9.18 -17.88 -9.08
C LEU A 118 8.08 -17.26 -8.18
N TYR A 119 8.46 -16.35 -7.28
CA TYR A 119 7.53 -15.65 -6.40
C TYR A 119 6.55 -14.77 -7.20
N ALA A 120 7.05 -14.04 -8.22
CA ALA A 120 6.19 -13.26 -9.11
C ALA A 120 5.15 -14.13 -9.84
N VAL A 121 5.56 -15.28 -10.36
CA VAL A 121 4.66 -16.23 -11.05
C VAL A 121 3.61 -16.77 -10.09
N LEU A 122 4.01 -17.20 -8.89
CA LEU A 122 3.08 -17.72 -7.89
C LEU A 122 2.08 -16.66 -7.42
N LEU A 123 2.53 -15.42 -7.19
CA LEU A 123 1.63 -14.33 -6.80
C LEU A 123 0.64 -13.98 -7.91
N THR A 124 1.12 -13.84 -9.15
CA THR A 124 0.26 -13.53 -10.30
C THR A 124 -0.75 -14.64 -10.53
N GLY A 125 -0.30 -15.90 -10.56
CA GLY A 125 -1.16 -17.05 -10.72
C GLY A 125 -2.19 -17.20 -9.61
N GLY A 126 -1.79 -16.95 -8.36
CA GLY A 126 -2.69 -16.94 -7.20
C GLY A 126 -3.80 -15.88 -7.31
N GLN A 127 -3.46 -14.67 -7.73
CA GLN A 127 -4.44 -13.58 -7.91
C GLN A 127 -5.39 -13.86 -9.07
N ILE A 128 -4.88 -14.32 -10.21
CA ILE A 128 -5.71 -14.71 -11.36
C ILE A 128 -6.64 -15.88 -10.98
N SER A 129 -6.13 -16.88 -10.27
CA SER A 129 -6.93 -17.99 -9.78
C SER A 129 -8.06 -17.56 -8.84
N ALA A 130 -7.77 -16.61 -7.94
CA ALA A 130 -8.77 -16.02 -7.05
C ALA A 130 -9.85 -15.26 -7.84
N TYR A 131 -9.43 -14.50 -8.87
CA TYR A 131 -10.36 -13.80 -9.75
C TYR A 131 -11.29 -14.77 -10.49
N LEU A 132 -10.74 -15.83 -11.10
CA LEU A 132 -11.53 -16.84 -11.84
C LEU A 132 -12.52 -17.58 -10.93
N ARG A 133 -12.22 -17.74 -9.65
CA ARG A 133 -13.14 -18.31 -8.64
C ARG A 133 -14.18 -17.31 -8.12
N GLY A 134 -14.25 -16.12 -8.70
CA GLY A 134 -15.17 -15.06 -8.25
C GLY A 134 -14.81 -14.43 -6.91
N VAL A 135 -13.60 -14.69 -6.40
CA VAL A 135 -13.07 -14.03 -5.20
C VAL A 135 -12.48 -12.69 -5.64
N ARG A 136 -13.31 -11.65 -5.61
CA ARG A 136 -12.88 -10.26 -5.88
C ARG A 136 -12.70 -9.54 -4.55
N PRO A 137 -11.48 -9.49 -4.00
CA PRO A 137 -11.26 -8.94 -2.66
C PRO A 137 -11.64 -7.46 -2.55
N SER A 138 -11.33 -6.67 -3.58
CA SER A 138 -11.56 -5.22 -3.60
C SER A 138 -13.04 -4.83 -3.70
N LEU A 139 -13.82 -5.52 -4.55
CA LEU A 139 -15.23 -5.17 -4.79
C LEU A 139 -16.20 -5.68 -3.71
N ARG A 140 -15.90 -6.80 -3.06
CA ARG A 140 -16.73 -7.32 -1.96
C ARG A 140 -16.62 -6.48 -0.69
N ILE A 141 -15.47 -5.85 -0.45
CA ILE A 141 -15.27 -5.01 0.72
C ILE A 141 -16.06 -3.71 0.60
N THR A 142 -16.19 -3.14 -0.60
CA THR A 142 -17.00 -1.94 -0.86
C THR A 142 -18.50 -2.17 -0.64
N ALA A 143 -19.01 -3.38 -0.86
CA ALA A 143 -20.42 -3.69 -0.71
C ALA A 143 -20.84 -4.06 0.73
N SER A 144 -19.90 -4.39 1.62
CA SER A 144 -20.21 -4.88 2.98
C SER A 144 -20.07 -3.79 4.04
N ARG A 145 -20.93 -2.76 3.98
CA ARG A 145 -21.11 -1.85 5.11
C ARG A 145 -21.97 -2.55 6.17
N GLY A 146 -21.39 -3.00 7.28
CA GLY A 146 -22.17 -3.60 8.32
C GLY A 146 -21.39 -4.56 9.23
N PRO A 147 -22.09 -5.31 10.10
CA PRO A 147 -21.47 -6.21 11.07
C PRO A 147 -20.60 -7.32 10.46
N ARG A 148 -20.77 -7.61 9.17
CA ARG A 148 -19.94 -8.55 8.41
C ARG A 148 -18.54 -8.01 8.06
N PHE A 149 -18.29 -6.71 8.23
CA PHE A 149 -16.98 -6.10 7.94
C PHE A 149 -15.83 -6.76 8.71
N LYS A 150 -16.00 -7.01 10.01
CA LYS A 150 -14.98 -7.65 10.85
C LYS A 150 -14.64 -9.08 10.36
N SER A 151 -15.64 -9.83 9.95
CA SER A 151 -15.45 -11.18 9.43
C SER A 151 -14.76 -11.18 8.08
N VAL A 152 -15.15 -10.28 7.16
CA VAL A 152 -14.53 -10.14 5.84
C VAL A 152 -13.08 -9.67 5.98
N LEU A 153 -12.80 -8.70 6.85
CA LEU A 153 -11.45 -8.25 7.16
C LEU A 153 -10.59 -9.40 7.68
N PHE A 154 -11.07 -10.11 8.69
CA PHE A 154 -10.35 -11.22 9.31
C PHE A 154 -10.01 -12.30 8.27
N TRP A 155 -11.00 -12.83 7.57
CA TRP A 155 -10.78 -13.90 6.61
C TRP A 155 -9.93 -13.48 5.41
N SER A 156 -10.12 -12.27 4.89
CA SER A 156 -9.28 -11.77 3.78
C SER A 156 -7.83 -11.60 4.20
N THR A 157 -7.59 -11.13 5.43
CA THR A 157 -6.22 -10.97 5.97
C THR A 157 -5.58 -12.34 6.21
N VAL A 158 -6.29 -13.26 6.84
CA VAL A 158 -5.79 -14.63 7.11
C VAL A 158 -5.45 -15.36 5.81
N LEU A 159 -6.38 -15.40 4.85
CA LEU A 159 -6.14 -16.08 3.57
C LEU A 159 -4.96 -15.50 2.81
N ARG A 160 -4.79 -14.18 2.82
CA ARG A 160 -3.63 -13.53 2.19
C ARG A 160 -2.35 -13.86 2.92
N THR A 161 -2.33 -13.76 4.25
CA THR A 161 -1.16 -14.11 5.06
C THR A 161 -0.72 -15.55 4.77
N VAL A 162 -1.64 -16.51 4.82
CA VAL A 162 -1.36 -17.91 4.53
C VAL A 162 -0.86 -18.08 3.09
N GLY A 163 -1.49 -17.43 2.12
CA GLY A 163 -1.08 -17.47 0.71
C GLY A 163 0.34 -16.93 0.48
N TYR A 164 0.69 -15.82 1.10
CA TYR A 164 2.04 -15.25 0.99
C TYR A 164 3.10 -16.11 1.70
N ILE A 165 2.78 -16.68 2.87
CA ILE A 165 3.66 -17.62 3.57
C ILE A 165 3.88 -18.85 2.69
N ALA A 166 2.83 -19.46 2.17
CA ALA A 166 2.92 -20.65 1.33
C ALA A 166 3.76 -20.38 0.07
N ALA A 167 3.52 -19.27 -0.62
CA ALA A 167 4.32 -18.89 -1.80
C ALA A 167 5.80 -18.70 -1.46
N ALA A 168 6.12 -18.05 -0.34
CA ALA A 168 7.49 -17.84 0.08
C ALA A 168 8.18 -19.16 0.50
N LEU A 169 7.46 -20.08 1.15
CA LEU A 169 7.97 -21.40 1.52
C LEU A 169 8.23 -22.26 0.29
N ILE A 170 7.32 -22.28 -0.69
CA ILE A 170 7.52 -22.99 -1.95
C ILE A 170 8.76 -22.46 -2.67
N CYS A 171 8.91 -21.14 -2.77
CA CYS A 171 10.09 -20.52 -3.36
C CYS A 171 11.38 -20.89 -2.61
N SER A 172 11.36 -20.86 -1.28
CA SER A 172 12.51 -21.20 -0.45
C SER A 172 12.91 -22.67 -0.58
N ALA A 173 11.93 -23.58 -0.69
CA ALA A 173 12.16 -25.00 -0.90
C ALA A 173 12.80 -25.30 -2.26
N VAL A 174 12.39 -24.59 -3.31
CA VAL A 174 12.91 -24.75 -4.67
C VAL A 174 14.31 -24.16 -4.82
N VAL A 175 14.53 -22.96 -4.26
CA VAL A 175 15.78 -22.19 -4.51
C VAL A 175 16.89 -22.54 -3.53
N ARG A 176 16.60 -23.09 -2.36
CA ARG A 176 17.54 -23.56 -1.31
C ARG A 176 18.63 -22.55 -0.88
N HIS A 177 18.45 -21.26 -1.14
CA HIS A 177 19.44 -20.21 -0.86
C HIS A 177 19.01 -19.25 0.26
N VAL A 178 17.86 -19.49 0.88
CA VAL A 178 17.32 -18.61 1.92
C VAL A 178 17.74 -19.13 3.28
N GLU A 179 18.53 -18.36 4.01
CA GLU A 179 18.80 -18.63 5.41
C GLU A 179 17.49 -18.51 6.22
N HIS A 180 17.25 -19.46 7.10
CA HIS A 180 16.04 -19.51 7.92
C HIS A 180 14.72 -19.33 7.14
N PRO A 181 14.37 -20.24 6.20
CA PRO A 181 13.25 -20.07 5.28
C PRO A 181 11.90 -19.89 5.98
N TRP A 182 11.68 -20.52 7.13
CA TRP A 182 10.46 -20.36 7.92
C TRP A 182 10.32 -18.96 8.50
N LEU A 183 11.37 -18.40 9.09
CA LEU A 183 11.35 -17.07 9.66
C LEU A 183 11.14 -16.01 8.58
N PHE A 184 11.85 -16.14 7.46
CA PHE A 184 11.70 -15.27 6.30
C PHE A 184 10.28 -15.33 5.73
N ALA A 185 9.74 -16.51 5.47
CA ALA A 185 8.40 -16.70 4.91
C ALA A 185 7.31 -16.19 5.85
N THR A 186 7.43 -16.47 7.15
CA THR A 186 6.47 -15.99 8.15
C THR A 186 6.50 -14.47 8.22
N ARG A 187 7.66 -13.84 8.33
CA ARG A 187 7.80 -12.37 8.35
C ARG A 187 7.22 -11.75 7.08
N LEU A 188 7.61 -12.24 5.92
CA LEU A 188 7.11 -11.76 4.63
C LEU A 188 5.59 -11.90 4.53
N GLY A 189 5.06 -13.08 4.85
CA GLY A 189 3.64 -13.36 4.74
C GLY A 189 2.79 -12.60 5.75
N VAL A 190 3.22 -12.51 7.00
CA VAL A 190 2.49 -11.76 8.05
C VAL A 190 2.45 -10.27 7.71
N VAL A 191 3.60 -9.66 7.41
CA VAL A 191 3.64 -8.23 7.06
C VAL A 191 2.82 -7.96 5.81
N THR A 192 3.00 -8.77 4.75
CA THR A 192 2.27 -8.57 3.50
C THR A 192 0.77 -8.79 3.68
N GLY A 193 0.38 -9.83 4.41
CA GLY A 193 -1.01 -10.14 4.70
C GLY A 193 -1.69 -9.05 5.53
N LEU A 194 -1.03 -8.58 6.60
CA LEU A 194 -1.56 -7.51 7.44
C LEU A 194 -1.67 -6.19 6.67
N VAL A 195 -0.59 -5.73 6.05
CA VAL A 195 -0.60 -4.44 5.33
C VAL A 195 -1.63 -4.44 4.20
N THR A 196 -1.67 -5.51 3.39
CA THR A 196 -2.67 -5.62 2.31
C THR A 196 -4.08 -5.81 2.88
N GLY A 197 -4.26 -6.68 3.88
CA GLY A 197 -5.56 -6.97 4.47
C GLY A 197 -6.17 -5.73 5.13
N VAL A 198 -5.41 -5.07 5.99
CA VAL A 198 -5.83 -3.84 6.68
C VAL A 198 -6.03 -2.70 5.68
N GLY A 199 -5.06 -2.45 4.78
CA GLY A 199 -5.16 -1.39 3.79
C GLY A 199 -6.39 -1.53 2.88
N MET A 200 -6.67 -2.75 2.40
CA MET A 200 -7.87 -3.01 1.58
C MET A 200 -9.17 -2.94 2.38
N ALA A 201 -9.15 -3.26 3.66
CA ALA A 201 -10.33 -3.13 4.51
C ALA A 201 -10.69 -1.67 4.81
N PHE A 202 -9.69 -0.80 4.96
CA PHE A 202 -9.90 0.63 5.15
C PHE A 202 -10.21 1.38 3.85
N SER A 203 -9.85 0.82 2.69
CA SER A 203 -10.09 1.43 1.38
C SER A 203 -11.54 1.95 1.18
N PRO A 204 -12.61 1.18 1.49
CA PRO A 204 -13.98 1.69 1.34
C PRO A 204 -14.30 2.87 2.24
N HIS A 205 -13.70 2.92 3.42
CA HIS A 205 -13.88 4.05 4.34
C HIS A 205 -13.15 5.29 3.81
N ILE A 206 -11.91 5.12 3.33
CA ILE A 206 -11.14 6.20 2.71
C ILE A 206 -11.91 6.78 1.52
N GLU A 207 -12.43 5.93 0.63
CA GLU A 207 -13.21 6.37 -0.53
C GLU A 207 -14.53 7.06 -0.12
N TYR A 208 -15.25 6.48 0.85
CA TYR A 208 -16.49 7.07 1.35
C TYR A 208 -16.24 8.46 1.94
N TYR A 209 -15.23 8.60 2.78
CA TYR A 209 -14.89 9.89 3.36
C TYR A 209 -14.39 10.86 2.29
N ALA A 210 -13.54 10.43 1.37
CA ALA A 210 -13.05 11.28 0.28
C ALA A 210 -14.17 11.81 -0.62
N ASP A 211 -15.20 11.00 -0.87
CA ASP A 211 -16.32 11.38 -1.74
C ASP A 211 -17.46 12.11 -0.98
N ASN A 212 -17.55 12.02 0.35
CA ASN A 212 -18.67 12.54 1.15
C ASN A 212 -18.28 13.59 2.21
N ILE A 213 -16.99 13.87 2.40
CA ILE A 213 -16.58 14.96 3.29
C ILE A 213 -16.95 16.30 2.63
N PRO A 214 -17.58 17.25 3.37
CA PRO A 214 -17.77 18.59 2.88
C PRO A 214 -16.44 19.20 2.43
N GLN A 215 -16.42 19.81 1.25
CA GLN A 215 -15.21 20.33 0.58
C GLN A 215 -14.26 21.07 1.55
N ARG A 216 -14.79 22.00 2.34
CA ARG A 216 -13.99 22.76 3.31
C ARG A 216 -13.23 21.90 4.34
N ARG A 217 -13.77 20.74 4.73
CA ARG A 217 -13.12 19.89 5.73
C ARG A 217 -11.91 19.15 5.15
N MET A 218 -11.96 18.81 3.88
CA MET A 218 -10.83 18.13 3.21
C MET A 218 -9.64 19.10 3.04
N GLY A 219 -9.93 20.35 2.66
CA GLY A 219 -8.90 21.40 2.63
C GLY A 219 -8.27 21.67 4.00
N VAL A 220 -9.10 21.77 5.06
CA VAL A 220 -8.59 21.94 6.43
C VAL A 220 -7.73 20.75 6.87
N PHE A 221 -8.16 19.53 6.55
CA PHE A 221 -7.37 18.33 6.83
C PHE A 221 -6.05 18.32 6.03
N GLY A 222 -6.08 18.73 4.78
CA GLY A 222 -4.88 18.90 3.95
C GLY A 222 -3.89 19.90 4.57
N VAL A 223 -4.37 21.06 5.00
CA VAL A 223 -3.56 22.06 5.71
C VAL A 223 -2.99 21.51 7.01
N ALA A 224 -3.77 20.79 7.81
CA ALA A 224 -3.29 20.16 9.04
C ALA A 224 -2.17 19.14 8.78
N LEU A 225 -2.29 18.32 7.73
CA LEU A 225 -1.24 17.39 7.33
C LEU A 225 0.05 18.11 6.92
N MET A 226 -0.06 19.21 6.17
CA MET A 226 1.11 20.04 5.81
C MET A 226 1.80 20.60 7.05
N PHE A 227 1.06 21.13 8.02
CA PHE A 227 1.66 21.61 9.27
C PHE A 227 2.36 20.49 10.04
N CYS A 228 1.75 19.32 10.15
CA CYS A 228 2.40 18.15 10.77
C CYS A 228 3.65 17.73 10.00
N GLY A 229 3.59 17.69 8.68
CA GLY A 229 4.72 17.36 7.82
C GLY A 229 5.88 18.33 8.01
N PHE A 230 5.59 19.61 7.95
CA PHE A 230 6.58 20.67 8.20
C PHE A 230 7.18 20.60 9.60
N ALA A 231 6.38 20.36 10.63
CA ALA A 231 6.88 20.19 12.00
C ALA A 231 7.84 19.00 12.12
N LEU A 232 7.54 17.86 11.48
CA LEU A 232 8.42 16.68 11.47
C LEU A 232 9.72 16.95 10.70
N GLN A 233 9.66 17.63 9.56
CA GLN A 233 10.85 18.00 8.81
C GLN A 233 11.72 19.01 9.55
N SER A 234 11.11 19.94 10.27
CA SER A 234 11.85 20.94 11.04
C SER A 234 12.52 20.38 12.28
N LEU A 235 12.19 19.17 12.72
CA LEU A 235 12.73 18.55 13.93
C LEU A 235 14.26 18.51 13.93
N GLN A 236 14.89 18.21 12.80
CA GLN A 236 16.36 18.19 12.68
C GLN A 236 16.99 19.55 12.96
N TYR A 237 16.35 20.65 12.59
CA TYR A 237 16.83 22.00 12.85
C TYR A 237 16.68 22.38 14.32
N TRP A 238 15.56 21.96 14.95
CA TRP A 238 15.37 22.17 16.39
C TRP A 238 16.39 21.37 17.21
N LEU A 239 16.68 20.12 16.82
CA LEU A 239 17.74 19.34 17.48
C LEU A 239 19.09 20.02 17.38
N ALA A 240 19.42 20.63 16.25
CA ALA A 240 20.64 21.39 16.06
C ALA A 240 20.66 22.68 16.91
N VAL A 241 19.55 23.42 17.00
CA VAL A 241 19.42 24.64 17.80
C VAL A 241 19.59 24.36 19.30
N PHE A 242 19.07 23.23 19.79
CA PHE A 242 19.20 22.84 21.19
C PHE A 242 20.48 22.05 21.51
N ASP A 243 21.41 21.98 20.57
CA ASP A 243 22.72 21.29 20.70
C ASP A 243 22.58 19.80 21.12
N ILE A 244 21.43 19.16 20.70
CA ILE A 244 21.17 17.76 20.98
C ILE A 244 21.96 16.93 19.96
N ARG A 245 22.99 16.23 20.43
CA ARG A 245 23.83 15.39 19.57
C ARG A 245 22.99 14.22 18.99
N VAL A 246 23.02 14.13 17.68
CA VAL A 246 22.51 12.98 16.93
C VAL A 246 23.68 12.02 16.74
N THR A 247 23.62 10.84 17.35
CA THR A 247 24.67 9.79 17.30
C THR A 247 24.26 8.73 16.29
#